data_2c7b3920cc12691e6f2cce7c30d7a892
#
_entry.id   2c7b3920cc12691e6f2cce7c30d7a892
#
_cell.length_a   1.000
_cell.length_b   1.000
_cell.length_c   1.000
_cell.angle_alpha   90.00
_cell.angle_beta   90.00
_cell.angle_gamma   90.00
#
_symmetry.space_group_name_H-M   'P 1'
#
loop_
_entity.id
_entity.type
_entity.pdbx_description
1 polymer ?
#
loop_
_entity_poly.entity_id
_entity_poly.type
_entity_poly.pdbx_seq_one_letter_code
_entity_poly.pdbx_strand_id
1 'polypeptide(L)'
;IGPNGAGKSTLFKMITGQQQPDSGEVVVGPTVKMAYVDQSRDCLDGSKTVFEELAEGRDILQIGKFEMPSRAYIGRFNFKGADQGKNVGNLSGGERGRLHLAKTLMAGGNVLLLDEPSNDLDVETLRALEDALLEFAGCALVISHDRWFLDRICTHILAAEGDSQWFFYDGNYREYENNKIQR
;
A
#
# COMPACT_ATOMS: atom_id res chain seq x y z
N ILE A 1 6.84 11.11 4.18
CA ILE A 1 7.29 11.86 2.99
C ILE A 1 8.72 12.34 3.17
N GLY A 2 9.40 12.79 2.09
CA GLY A 2 10.76 13.34 2.12
C GLY A 2 11.54 12.98 0.87
N PRO A 3 12.74 13.56 0.66
CA PRO A 3 13.57 13.30 -0.50
C PRO A 3 14.02 11.84 -0.59
N ASN A 4 14.48 11.44 -1.77
CA ASN A 4 15.12 10.13 -1.93
C ASN A 4 16.38 10.05 -1.05
N GLY A 5 16.58 8.89 -0.43
CA GLY A 5 17.70 8.69 0.51
C GLY A 5 17.46 9.21 1.94
N ALA A 6 16.29 9.78 2.24
CA ALA A 6 15.98 10.29 3.58
C ALA A 6 15.73 9.19 4.65
N GLY A 7 15.78 7.91 4.25
CA GLY A 7 15.59 6.79 5.19
C GLY A 7 14.14 6.29 5.31
N LYS A 8 13.22 6.70 4.43
CA LYS A 8 11.81 6.28 4.48
C LYS A 8 11.64 4.76 4.42
N SER A 9 12.24 4.10 3.41
CA SER A 9 12.19 2.64 3.28
C SER A 9 12.98 1.93 4.39
N THR A 10 14.03 2.56 4.92
CA THR A 10 14.76 2.07 6.10
C THR A 10 13.86 2.04 7.33
N LEU A 11 13.06 3.09 7.53
CA LEU A 11 12.05 3.13 8.60
C LEU A 11 11.07 1.95 8.47
N PHE A 12 10.58 1.67 7.26
CA PHE A 12 9.69 0.52 7.03
C PHE A 12 10.38 -0.82 7.35
N LYS A 13 11.65 -0.98 6.97
CA LYS A 13 12.43 -2.18 7.31
C LYS A 13 12.61 -2.35 8.82
N MET A 14 12.77 -1.26 9.57
CA MET A 14 12.84 -1.31 11.02
C MET A 14 11.48 -1.70 11.63
N ILE A 15 10.39 -1.13 11.15
CA ILE A 15 9.04 -1.45 11.63
C ILE A 15 8.69 -2.93 11.37
N THR A 16 9.10 -3.47 10.22
CA THR A 16 8.87 -4.88 9.85
C THR A 16 9.87 -5.86 10.47
N GLY A 17 10.87 -5.37 11.21
CA GLY A 17 11.90 -6.19 11.85
C GLY A 17 12.99 -6.70 10.89
N GLN A 18 13.01 -6.23 9.64
CA GLN A 18 14.04 -6.60 8.66
C GLN A 18 15.39 -5.92 8.93
N GLN A 19 15.38 -4.83 9.67
CA GLN A 19 16.57 -4.10 10.08
C GLN A 19 16.42 -3.64 11.53
N GLN A 20 17.49 -3.75 12.31
CA GLN A 20 17.51 -3.22 13.68
C GLN A 20 17.94 -1.76 13.67
N PRO A 21 17.39 -0.89 14.56
CA PRO A 21 17.89 0.46 14.74
C PRO A 21 19.29 0.44 15.40
N ASP A 22 20.13 1.41 15.08
CA ASP A 22 21.45 1.58 15.70
C ASP A 22 21.34 1.93 17.19
N SER A 23 20.25 2.59 17.58
CA SER A 23 19.92 2.92 18.96
C SER A 23 18.41 3.05 19.14
N GLY A 24 17.93 2.92 20.37
CA GLY A 24 16.49 2.88 20.65
C GLY A 24 15.86 1.53 20.33
N GLU A 25 14.54 1.48 20.32
CA GLU A 25 13.79 0.27 20.04
C GLU A 25 12.55 0.54 19.21
N VAL A 26 12.12 -0.44 18.44
CA VAL A 26 10.83 -0.47 17.75
C VAL A 26 9.92 -1.46 18.47
N VAL A 27 8.85 -0.94 19.07
CA VAL A 27 7.89 -1.78 19.80
C VAL A 27 6.64 -1.95 18.94
N VAL A 28 6.34 -3.19 18.58
CA VAL A 28 5.13 -3.57 17.86
C VAL A 28 4.16 -4.21 18.85
N GLY A 29 2.97 -3.63 18.96
CA GLY A 29 1.95 -4.14 19.88
C GLY A 29 1.50 -5.56 19.51
N PRO A 30 1.04 -6.38 20.49
CA PRO A 30 0.72 -7.79 20.27
C PRO A 30 -0.52 -8.00 19.37
N THR A 31 -1.34 -7.00 19.18
CA THR A 31 -2.54 -7.06 18.31
C THR A 31 -2.26 -6.62 16.88
N VAL A 32 -1.08 -6.11 16.59
CA VAL A 32 -0.70 -5.62 15.26
C VAL A 32 -0.49 -6.80 14.32
N LYS A 33 -1.21 -6.75 13.19
CA LYS A 33 -1.07 -7.65 12.06
C LYS A 33 -0.66 -6.82 10.85
N MET A 34 0.62 -6.84 10.52
CA MET A 34 1.16 -6.07 9.41
C MET A 34 0.93 -6.78 8.08
N ALA A 35 0.53 -6.00 7.08
CA ALA A 35 0.59 -6.38 5.68
C ALA A 35 1.51 -5.37 4.96
N TYR A 36 2.58 -5.85 4.37
CA TYR A 36 3.59 -5.02 3.72
C TYR A 36 3.59 -5.23 2.21
N VAL A 37 3.36 -4.16 1.48
CA VAL A 37 3.55 -4.11 0.02
C VAL A 37 4.90 -3.47 -0.24
N ASP A 38 5.90 -4.32 -0.41
CA ASP A 38 7.19 -3.88 -0.91
C ASP A 38 7.26 -4.00 -2.44
N GLN A 39 8.38 -3.57 -3.00
CA GLN A 39 8.62 -3.70 -4.44
C GLN A 39 9.00 -5.14 -4.84
N SER A 40 9.24 -6.05 -3.90
CA SER A 40 9.52 -7.45 -4.16
C SER A 40 8.21 -8.19 -4.43
N ARG A 41 8.01 -8.56 -5.68
CA ARG A 41 6.78 -9.18 -6.21
C ARG A 41 6.83 -10.72 -6.15
N ASP A 42 7.68 -11.26 -5.26
CA ASP A 42 8.04 -12.68 -5.23
C ASP A 42 6.97 -13.59 -4.60
N CYS A 43 5.90 -13.01 -4.06
CA CYS A 43 4.83 -13.77 -3.42
C CYS A 43 3.69 -14.21 -4.36
N LEU A 44 3.81 -13.93 -5.66
CA LEU A 44 2.82 -14.29 -6.67
C LEU A 44 3.19 -15.61 -7.37
N ASP A 45 2.24 -16.53 -7.45
CA ASP A 45 2.41 -17.79 -8.14
C ASP A 45 2.23 -17.63 -9.65
N GLY A 46 3.34 -17.66 -10.40
CA GLY A 46 3.34 -17.50 -11.86
C GLY A 46 2.60 -18.60 -12.63
N SER A 47 2.29 -19.74 -12.02
CA SER A 47 1.58 -20.84 -12.63
C SER A 47 0.06 -20.67 -12.62
N LYS A 48 -0.46 -19.80 -11.75
CA LYS A 48 -1.89 -19.51 -11.60
C LYS A 48 -2.36 -18.41 -12.55
N THR A 49 -3.65 -18.38 -12.81
CA THR A 49 -4.30 -17.21 -13.42
C THR A 49 -4.51 -16.11 -12.38
N VAL A 50 -4.73 -14.88 -12.84
CA VAL A 50 -5.07 -13.74 -11.96
C VAL A 50 -6.25 -14.08 -11.06
N PHE A 51 -7.30 -14.71 -11.62
CA PHE A 51 -8.47 -15.11 -10.84
C PHE A 51 -8.13 -16.14 -9.77
N GLU A 52 -7.38 -17.20 -10.12
CA GLU A 52 -6.98 -18.24 -9.17
C GLU A 52 -6.10 -17.70 -8.05
N GLU A 53 -5.21 -16.78 -8.39
CA GLU A 53 -4.27 -16.14 -7.43
C GLU A 53 -5.00 -15.31 -6.37
N LEU A 54 -6.05 -14.58 -6.75
CA LEU A 54 -6.80 -13.73 -5.82
C LEU A 54 -8.01 -14.44 -5.21
N ALA A 55 -8.79 -15.15 -6.01
CA ALA A 55 -10.03 -15.78 -5.54
C ALA A 55 -9.79 -17.05 -4.70
N GLU A 56 -8.71 -17.78 -4.99
CA GLU A 56 -8.40 -19.06 -4.31
C GLU A 56 -9.61 -20.02 -4.26
N GLY A 57 -10.39 -20.04 -5.35
CA GLY A 57 -11.60 -20.84 -5.46
C GLY A 57 -12.85 -20.25 -4.77
N ARG A 58 -12.80 -19.04 -4.28
CA ARG A 58 -13.92 -18.35 -3.63
C ARG A 58 -14.66 -17.47 -4.63
N ASP A 59 -15.97 -17.59 -4.69
CA ASP A 59 -16.82 -16.72 -5.52
C ASP A 59 -17.05 -15.36 -4.87
N ILE A 60 -16.99 -15.30 -3.54
CA ILE A 60 -17.15 -14.09 -2.73
C ILE A 60 -15.91 -13.91 -1.86
N LEU A 61 -15.39 -12.69 -1.86
CA LEU A 61 -14.24 -12.29 -1.03
C LEU A 61 -14.70 -11.40 0.13
N GLN A 62 -14.11 -11.65 1.28
CA GLN A 62 -14.24 -10.78 2.45
C GLN A 62 -13.14 -9.72 2.40
N ILE A 63 -13.52 -8.46 2.22
CA ILE A 63 -12.59 -7.32 2.18
C ILE A 63 -12.86 -6.44 3.40
N GLY A 64 -12.09 -6.64 4.46
CA GLY A 64 -12.37 -5.99 5.73
C GLY A 64 -13.76 -6.36 6.26
N LYS A 65 -14.67 -5.39 6.34
CA LYS A 65 -16.05 -5.58 6.80
C LYS A 65 -17.06 -5.85 5.67
N PHE A 66 -16.62 -5.79 4.42
CA PHE A 66 -17.48 -5.92 3.25
C PHE A 66 -17.28 -7.25 2.55
N GLU A 67 -18.32 -7.75 1.94
CA GLU A 67 -18.28 -8.91 1.04
C GLU A 67 -18.53 -8.43 -0.39
N MET A 68 -17.79 -8.98 -1.34
CA MET A 68 -18.05 -8.71 -2.74
C MET A 68 -17.68 -9.91 -3.62
N PRO A 69 -18.30 -10.03 -4.80
CA PRO A 69 -17.92 -11.05 -5.77
C PRO A 69 -16.44 -10.94 -6.16
N SER A 70 -15.74 -12.07 -6.22
CA SER A 70 -14.30 -12.13 -6.54
C SER A 70 -13.98 -11.42 -7.85
N ARG A 71 -14.79 -11.65 -8.89
CA ARG A 71 -14.60 -11.00 -10.19
C ARG A 71 -14.77 -9.48 -10.16
N ALA A 72 -15.67 -8.98 -9.31
CA ALA A 72 -15.88 -7.54 -9.14
C ALA A 72 -14.68 -6.90 -8.42
N TYR A 73 -14.16 -7.54 -7.37
CA TYR A 73 -12.95 -7.09 -6.68
C TYR A 73 -11.74 -7.01 -7.61
N ILE A 74 -11.49 -8.09 -8.36
CA ILE A 74 -10.38 -8.19 -9.30
C ILE A 74 -10.52 -7.11 -10.41
N GLY A 75 -11.75 -6.85 -10.85
CA GLY A 75 -12.06 -5.81 -11.83
C GLY A 75 -11.72 -4.39 -11.38
N ARG A 76 -11.77 -4.09 -10.07
CA ARG A 76 -11.35 -2.79 -9.51
C ARG A 76 -9.86 -2.51 -9.73
N PHE A 77 -9.03 -3.54 -9.82
CA PHE A 77 -7.59 -3.43 -10.10
C PHE A 77 -7.27 -3.53 -11.60
N ASN A 78 -8.25 -3.19 -12.44
CA ASN A 78 -8.15 -3.14 -13.90
C ASN A 78 -7.81 -4.49 -14.56
N PHE A 79 -8.27 -5.60 -13.97
CA PHE A 79 -8.31 -6.91 -14.61
C PHE A 79 -9.74 -7.22 -15.01
N LYS A 80 -10.12 -6.83 -16.24
CA LYS A 80 -11.51 -6.94 -16.74
C LYS A 80 -11.67 -8.15 -17.67
N GLY A 81 -12.79 -8.84 -17.58
CA GLY A 81 -13.15 -9.89 -18.50
C GLY A 81 -12.07 -10.98 -18.67
N ALA A 82 -11.53 -11.10 -19.88
CA ALA A 82 -10.52 -12.09 -20.23
C ALA A 82 -9.18 -11.91 -19.49
N ASP A 83 -8.88 -10.68 -19.01
CA ASP A 83 -7.62 -10.42 -18.29
C ASP A 83 -7.52 -11.23 -16.99
N GLN A 84 -8.66 -11.58 -16.38
CA GLN A 84 -8.70 -12.41 -15.19
C GLN A 84 -8.24 -13.86 -15.44
N GLY A 85 -8.29 -14.30 -16.69
CA GLY A 85 -7.77 -15.61 -17.14
C GLY A 85 -6.30 -15.59 -17.55
N LYS A 86 -5.63 -14.44 -17.56
CA LYS A 86 -4.20 -14.36 -17.86
C LYS A 86 -3.38 -15.06 -16.79
N ASN A 87 -2.35 -15.75 -17.22
CA ASN A 87 -1.36 -16.33 -16.30
C ASN A 87 -0.53 -15.25 -15.64
N VAL A 88 -0.37 -15.33 -14.32
CA VAL A 88 0.42 -14.39 -13.51
C VAL A 88 1.86 -14.29 -14.03
N GLY A 89 2.43 -15.41 -14.50
CA GLY A 89 3.76 -15.44 -15.12
C GLY A 89 3.91 -14.56 -16.36
N ASN A 90 2.82 -14.31 -17.09
CA ASN A 90 2.79 -13.53 -18.33
C ASN A 90 2.42 -12.06 -18.12
N LEU A 91 2.17 -11.62 -16.89
CA LEU A 91 1.82 -10.25 -16.58
C LEU A 91 3.03 -9.31 -16.74
N SER A 92 2.76 -8.10 -17.20
CA SER A 92 3.73 -7.00 -17.18
C SER A 92 4.11 -6.61 -15.73
N GLY A 93 5.17 -5.84 -15.57
CA GLY A 93 5.58 -5.33 -14.26
C GLY A 93 4.48 -4.53 -13.56
N GLY A 94 3.78 -3.65 -14.27
CA GLY A 94 2.65 -2.88 -13.76
C GLY A 94 1.46 -3.75 -13.37
N GLU A 95 1.09 -4.71 -14.22
CA GLU A 95 0.03 -5.69 -13.91
C GLU A 95 0.34 -6.52 -12.68
N ARG A 96 1.59 -6.99 -12.52
CA ARG A 96 2.02 -7.68 -11.29
C ARG A 96 1.94 -6.81 -10.06
N GLY A 97 2.31 -5.53 -10.17
CA GLY A 97 2.18 -4.55 -9.08
C GLY A 97 0.73 -4.40 -8.62
N ARG A 98 -0.21 -4.26 -9.56
CA ARG A 98 -1.64 -4.18 -9.26
C ARG A 98 -2.17 -5.46 -8.60
N LEU A 99 -1.76 -6.62 -9.10
CA LEU A 99 -2.15 -7.92 -8.54
C LEU A 99 -1.63 -8.11 -7.13
N HIS A 100 -0.37 -7.76 -6.89
CA HIS A 100 0.25 -7.81 -5.57
C HIS A 100 -0.49 -6.89 -4.59
N LEU A 101 -0.76 -5.66 -5.01
CA LEU A 101 -1.52 -4.69 -4.21
C LEU A 101 -2.90 -5.24 -3.84
N ALA A 102 -3.65 -5.77 -4.81
CA ALA A 102 -4.96 -6.38 -4.58
C ALA A 102 -4.89 -7.54 -3.57
N LYS A 103 -3.88 -8.40 -3.70
CA LYS A 103 -3.65 -9.53 -2.78
C LYS A 103 -3.34 -9.06 -1.36
N THR A 104 -2.49 -8.05 -1.21
CA THR A 104 -2.11 -7.52 0.10
C THR A 104 -3.27 -6.86 0.82
N LEU A 105 -4.10 -6.09 0.11
CA LEU A 105 -5.30 -5.48 0.70
C LEU A 105 -6.33 -6.53 1.17
N MET A 106 -6.34 -7.72 0.56
CA MET A 106 -7.17 -8.85 1.00
C MET A 106 -6.60 -9.59 2.22
N ALA A 107 -5.32 -9.49 2.50
CA ALA A 107 -4.63 -10.35 3.49
C ALA A 107 -5.09 -10.17 4.94
N GLY A 108 -5.98 -9.22 5.23
CA GLY A 108 -6.63 -9.10 6.55
C GLY A 108 -5.73 -8.54 7.65
N GLY A 109 -4.66 -7.83 7.33
CA GLY A 109 -3.87 -7.06 8.29
C GLY A 109 -4.67 -5.88 8.86
N ASN A 110 -4.24 -5.36 10.02
CA ASN A 110 -4.79 -4.13 10.60
C ASN A 110 -3.79 -2.95 10.54
N VAL A 111 -2.59 -3.20 10.03
CA VAL A 111 -1.59 -2.19 9.71
C VAL A 111 -1.04 -2.48 8.31
N LEU A 112 -1.26 -1.54 7.39
CA LEU A 112 -0.72 -1.62 6.03
C LEU A 112 0.54 -0.77 5.93
N LEU A 113 1.58 -1.32 5.29
CA LEU A 113 2.79 -0.61 4.93
C LEU A 113 2.90 -0.62 3.40
N LEU A 114 2.78 0.56 2.79
CA LEU A 114 2.77 0.73 1.34
C LEU A 114 3.95 1.61 0.92
N ASP A 115 4.91 1.03 0.20
CA ASP A 115 6.07 1.78 -0.31
C ASP A 115 5.85 2.12 -1.79
N GLU A 116 5.63 3.41 -2.08
CA GLU A 116 5.35 3.98 -3.41
C GLU A 116 4.23 3.24 -4.18
N PRO A 117 3.06 3.01 -3.54
CA PRO A 117 2.01 2.18 -4.13
C PRO A 117 1.34 2.82 -5.36
N SER A 118 1.47 4.14 -5.54
CA SER A 118 0.89 4.88 -6.67
C SER A 118 1.75 4.81 -7.94
N ASN A 119 3.01 4.35 -7.85
CA ASN A 119 3.90 4.27 -8.99
C ASN A 119 3.37 3.28 -10.04
N ASP A 120 3.41 3.71 -11.31
CA ASP A 120 3.01 2.90 -12.47
C ASP A 120 1.52 2.46 -12.48
N LEU A 121 0.66 3.05 -11.61
CA LEU A 121 -0.77 2.79 -11.62
C LEU A 121 -1.49 3.68 -12.64
N ASP A 122 -2.43 3.08 -13.37
CA ASP A 122 -3.41 3.84 -14.13
C ASP A 122 -4.44 4.51 -13.20
N VAL A 123 -5.18 5.47 -13.73
CA VAL A 123 -6.13 6.28 -12.95
C VAL A 123 -7.23 5.45 -12.29
N GLU A 124 -7.70 4.38 -12.93
CA GLU A 124 -8.74 3.50 -12.39
C GLU A 124 -8.21 2.72 -11.19
N THR A 125 -7.01 2.17 -11.32
CA THR A 125 -6.35 1.43 -10.22
C THR A 125 -5.98 2.34 -9.06
N LEU A 126 -5.52 3.57 -9.35
CA LEU A 126 -5.22 4.56 -8.31
C LEU A 126 -6.46 4.90 -7.49
N ARG A 127 -7.61 5.08 -8.16
CA ARG A 127 -8.89 5.30 -7.47
C ARG A 127 -9.31 4.10 -6.62
N ALA A 128 -9.15 2.88 -7.14
CA ALA A 128 -9.44 1.68 -6.38
C ALA A 128 -8.58 1.57 -5.12
N LEU A 129 -7.30 1.95 -5.20
CA LEU A 129 -6.40 2.02 -4.05
C LEU A 129 -6.85 3.09 -3.05
N GLU A 130 -7.17 4.30 -3.50
CA GLU A 130 -7.67 5.37 -2.64
C GLU A 130 -8.93 4.93 -1.89
N ASP A 131 -9.93 4.38 -2.60
CA ASP A 131 -11.17 3.90 -1.99
C ASP A 131 -10.91 2.79 -0.97
N ALA A 132 -10.03 1.83 -1.29
CA ALA A 132 -9.67 0.76 -0.37
C ALA A 132 -8.97 1.26 0.90
N LEU A 133 -8.13 2.29 0.79
CA LEU A 133 -7.45 2.91 1.94
C LEU A 133 -8.42 3.73 2.80
N LEU A 134 -9.35 4.45 2.19
CA LEU A 134 -10.37 5.23 2.91
C LEU A 134 -11.37 4.32 3.65
N GLU A 135 -11.67 3.15 3.10
CA GLU A 135 -12.55 2.14 3.73
C GLU A 135 -11.81 1.23 4.72
N PHE A 136 -10.48 1.28 4.75
CA PHE A 136 -9.67 0.40 5.59
C PHE A 136 -9.86 0.71 7.08
N ALA A 137 -10.26 -0.30 7.86
CA ALA A 137 -10.57 -0.15 9.29
C ALA A 137 -9.33 -0.24 10.21
N GLY A 138 -8.14 -0.03 9.68
CA GLY A 138 -6.88 -0.08 10.40
C GLY A 138 -6.03 1.16 10.17
N CYS A 139 -4.74 1.04 10.42
CA CYS A 139 -3.75 2.06 10.15
C CYS A 139 -3.02 1.76 8.83
N ALA A 140 -2.76 2.79 8.03
CA ALA A 140 -1.93 2.67 6.84
C ALA A 140 -0.76 3.64 6.94
N LEU A 141 0.47 3.13 6.76
CA LEU A 141 1.66 3.93 6.59
C LEU A 141 2.04 3.89 5.11
N VAL A 142 2.11 5.06 4.50
CA VAL A 142 2.31 5.18 3.05
C VAL A 142 3.54 6.04 2.78
N ILE A 143 4.49 5.49 2.04
CA ILE A 143 5.56 6.28 1.42
C ILE A 143 5.08 6.63 0.02
N SER A 144 4.98 7.90 -0.32
CA SER A 144 4.66 8.36 -1.67
C SER A 144 5.22 9.76 -1.93
N HIS A 145 5.49 10.03 -3.21
CA HIS A 145 5.82 11.35 -3.74
C HIS A 145 4.63 11.98 -4.47
N ASP A 146 3.53 11.27 -4.61
CA ASP A 146 2.31 11.78 -5.25
C ASP A 146 1.52 12.64 -4.27
N ARG A 147 1.60 13.97 -4.46
CA ARG A 147 0.96 14.97 -3.59
C ARG A 147 -0.56 14.88 -3.60
N TRP A 148 -1.15 14.59 -4.76
CA TRP A 148 -2.61 14.48 -4.90
C TRP A 148 -3.14 13.25 -4.17
N PHE A 149 -2.44 12.12 -4.32
CA PHE A 149 -2.75 10.91 -3.60
C PHE A 149 -2.66 11.11 -2.08
N LEU A 150 -1.55 11.68 -1.60
CA LEU A 150 -1.35 11.96 -0.17
C LEU A 150 -2.41 12.92 0.38
N ASP A 151 -2.76 13.98 -0.34
CA ASP A 151 -3.76 14.96 0.11
C ASP A 151 -5.15 14.35 0.29
N ARG A 152 -5.47 13.31 -0.48
CA ARG A 152 -6.77 12.63 -0.45
C ARG A 152 -6.88 11.56 0.64
N ILE A 153 -5.78 10.89 0.99
CA ILE A 153 -5.82 9.75 1.89
C ILE A 153 -5.21 10.01 3.27
N CYS A 154 -4.25 10.95 3.39
CA CYS A 154 -3.52 11.15 4.63
C CYS A 154 -4.30 11.98 5.64
N THR A 155 -4.31 11.51 6.88
CA THR A 155 -4.76 12.23 8.07
C THR A 155 -3.60 12.81 8.87
N HIS A 156 -2.40 12.25 8.68
CA HIS A 156 -1.17 12.67 9.35
C HIS A 156 0.00 12.59 8.38
N ILE A 157 0.98 13.45 8.57
CA ILE A 157 2.21 13.46 7.77
C ILE A 157 3.42 13.27 8.68
N LEU A 158 4.28 12.33 8.32
CA LEU A 158 5.62 12.20 8.87
C LEU A 158 6.62 12.62 7.79
N ALA A 159 7.25 13.77 7.97
CA ALA A 159 8.13 14.40 7.00
C ALA A 159 9.60 14.32 7.41
N ALA A 160 10.45 13.80 6.52
CA ALA A 160 11.90 13.96 6.64
C ALA A 160 12.28 15.30 6.01
N GLU A 161 12.64 16.29 6.84
CA GLU A 161 12.87 17.68 6.42
C GLU A 161 14.36 18.04 6.19
N GLY A 162 15.22 17.05 6.20
CA GLY A 162 16.68 17.21 6.07
C GLY A 162 17.40 17.02 7.41
N ASP A 163 18.73 16.97 7.37
CA ASP A 163 19.60 16.81 8.55
C ASP A 163 19.16 15.77 9.57
N SER A 164 18.59 14.65 9.09
CA SER A 164 18.01 13.58 9.90
C SER A 164 16.87 14.03 10.81
N GLN A 165 16.27 15.18 10.54
CA GLN A 165 15.12 15.69 11.29
C GLN A 165 13.82 15.15 10.70
N TRP A 166 12.97 14.62 11.59
CA TRP A 166 11.63 14.16 11.25
C TRP A 166 10.59 15.01 11.94
N PHE A 167 9.62 15.47 11.18
CA PHE A 167 8.54 16.31 11.67
C PHE A 167 7.21 15.56 11.53
N PHE A 168 6.48 15.43 12.62
CA PHE A 168 5.14 14.84 12.64
C PHE A 168 4.10 15.96 12.61
N TYR A 169 3.14 15.86 11.70
CA TYR A 169 2.07 16.82 11.51
C TYR A 169 0.71 16.11 11.51
N ASP A 170 -0.23 16.64 12.29
CA ASP A 170 -1.63 16.20 12.31
C ASP A 170 -2.41 17.01 11.28
N GLY A 171 -2.75 16.41 10.15
CA GLY A 171 -3.40 17.03 9.01
C GLY A 171 -3.02 16.38 7.68
N ASN A 172 -3.63 16.85 6.60
CA ASN A 172 -3.36 16.38 5.25
C ASN A 172 -2.08 16.99 4.65
N TYR A 173 -1.75 16.60 3.42
CA TYR A 173 -0.52 17.06 2.76
C TYR A 173 -0.52 18.57 2.51
N ARG A 174 -1.64 19.14 2.07
CA ARG A 174 -1.77 20.59 1.81
C ARG A 174 -1.62 21.42 3.07
N GLU A 175 -2.22 20.98 4.15
CA GLU A 175 -2.11 21.63 5.46
C GLU A 175 -0.68 21.61 5.99
N TYR A 176 0.01 20.48 5.82
CA TYR A 176 1.42 20.34 6.13
C TYR A 176 2.29 21.31 5.31
N GLU A 177 2.10 21.40 3.98
CA GLU A 177 2.85 22.33 3.13
C GLU A 177 2.63 23.79 3.57
N ASN A 178 1.40 24.19 3.85
CA ASN A 178 1.10 25.53 4.36
C ASN A 178 1.77 25.80 5.70
N ASN A 179 1.75 24.85 6.62
CA ASN A 179 2.44 24.97 7.90
C ASN A 179 3.96 25.10 7.71
N LYS A 180 4.54 24.35 6.80
CA LYS A 180 5.98 24.41 6.50
C LYS A 180 6.42 25.75 5.95
N ILE A 181 5.59 26.42 5.16
CA ILE A 181 5.87 27.78 4.62
C ILE A 181 5.82 28.83 5.73
N GLN A 182 5.01 28.61 6.76
CA GLN A 182 4.81 29.56 7.87
C GLN A 182 5.85 29.42 9.01
N ARG A 183 6.54 28.30 9.07
CA ARG A 183 7.64 28.03 10.03
C ARG A 183 8.96 28.61 9.56
#